data_e8a28d654d02be778c65b257fb892329
#
_entry.id   e8a28d654d02be778c65b257fb892329
#
_cell.length_a   1.000
_cell.length_b   1.000
_cell.length_c   1.000
_cell.angle_alpha   90.00
_cell.angle_beta   90.00
_cell.angle_gamma   90.00
#
_symmetry.space_group_name_H-M   'P 1'
#
loop_
_entity.id
_entity.type
_entity.pdbx_description
1 polymer ?
#
loop_
_entity_poly.entity_id
_entity_poly.type
_entity_poly.pdbx_seq_one_letter_code
_entity_poly.pdbx_strand_id
1 'polypeptide(L)'
;MGMSSLSGRAVLLNPGDTAVPIPGTTVAAEPHLQGRTVTDEAIPFSFSAGLGLGNITGQVQQRIVRSSVDNTLDFYWGVENDLCSAGAIGSFRLGDFVSPEYNANWRIDGLGDTAPSDATRFAGILESFVNFDFNVHSTDPADGLLPGESSYFMFLDTTAINFAKTAKFDLTNMVQNPISGQFAAYSPTPVPVPPAVWLLGSGLMGLIGISRRIRAA
;
A
#
# COMPACT_ATOMS: atom_id res chain seq x y z
N MET A 1 -7.69 34.35 -1.44
CA MET A 1 -7.79 33.60 -2.71
C MET A 1 -7.59 32.15 -2.36
N GLY A 2 -8.68 31.36 -2.34
CA GLY A 2 -8.57 29.93 -2.07
C GLY A 2 -8.00 29.23 -3.31
N MET A 3 -6.79 28.68 -3.18
CA MET A 3 -6.30 27.71 -4.15
C MET A 3 -7.17 26.46 -4.00
N SER A 4 -8.10 26.23 -4.93
CA SER A 4 -8.70 24.91 -5.09
C SER A 4 -7.57 23.96 -5.46
N SER A 5 -7.12 23.14 -4.52
CA SER A 5 -6.29 21.99 -4.86
C SER A 5 -7.15 21.10 -5.75
N LEU A 6 -6.76 20.94 -7.01
CA LEU A 6 -7.34 19.96 -7.90
C LEU A 6 -7.03 18.59 -7.30
N SER A 7 -8.00 17.98 -6.60
CA SER A 7 -7.87 16.60 -6.17
C SER A 7 -7.87 15.73 -7.42
N GLY A 8 -6.80 14.95 -7.61
CA GLY A 8 -6.71 13.95 -8.66
C GLY A 8 -7.43 12.65 -8.25
N ARG A 9 -7.58 11.74 -9.20
CA ARG A 9 -8.01 10.37 -8.90
C ARG A 9 -6.81 9.50 -8.51
N ALA A 10 -7.07 8.43 -7.81
CA ALA A 10 -6.07 7.40 -7.58
C ALA A 10 -5.59 6.83 -8.92
N VAL A 11 -4.30 6.53 -8.99
CA VAL A 11 -3.60 6.14 -10.22
C VAL A 11 -3.41 4.63 -10.22
N LEU A 12 -3.84 3.96 -11.28
CA LEU A 12 -3.56 2.54 -11.47
C LEU A 12 -2.04 2.35 -11.60
N LEU A 13 -1.46 1.55 -10.70
CA LEU A 13 -0.05 1.16 -10.76
C LEU A 13 0.10 -0.21 -11.44
N ASN A 14 0.61 -0.21 -12.66
CA ASN A 14 0.95 -1.45 -13.36
C ASN A 14 2.33 -1.95 -12.95
N PRO A 15 2.59 -3.27 -13.03
CA PRO A 15 3.93 -3.79 -12.83
C PRO A 15 4.94 -3.13 -13.79
N GLY A 16 6.01 -2.53 -13.24
CA GLY A 16 7.04 -1.80 -13.98
C GLY A 16 6.84 -0.29 -14.06
N ASP A 17 5.74 0.24 -13.54
CA ASP A 17 5.54 1.68 -13.43
C ASP A 17 6.49 2.26 -12.38
N THR A 18 7.29 3.25 -12.77
CA THR A 18 8.32 3.88 -11.92
C THR A 18 8.08 5.37 -11.76
N ALA A 19 8.20 5.86 -10.52
CA ALA A 19 8.06 7.27 -10.17
C ALA A 19 6.79 7.92 -10.76
N VAL A 20 5.66 7.23 -10.62
CA VAL A 20 4.36 7.73 -11.11
C VAL A 20 3.87 8.80 -10.15
N PRO A 21 3.69 10.05 -10.61
CA PRO A 21 3.18 11.11 -9.75
C PRO A 21 1.78 10.80 -9.22
N ILE A 22 1.60 10.95 -7.91
CA ILE A 22 0.33 10.74 -7.23
C ILE A 22 -0.20 12.07 -6.70
N PRO A 23 -1.31 12.58 -7.27
CA PRO A 23 -1.74 13.98 -7.06
C PRO A 23 -2.47 14.23 -5.75
N GLY A 24 -2.79 13.17 -4.99
CA GLY A 24 -3.67 13.25 -3.84
C GLY A 24 -5.15 13.27 -4.22
N THR A 25 -6.00 12.73 -3.35
CA THR A 25 -7.44 12.66 -3.55
C THR A 25 -8.23 12.89 -2.26
N THR A 26 -9.54 12.98 -2.38
CA THR A 26 -10.47 13.12 -1.27
C THR A 26 -11.61 12.10 -1.38
N VAL A 27 -12.30 11.83 -0.27
CA VAL A 27 -13.55 11.03 -0.30
C VAL A 27 -14.61 11.67 -1.20
N ALA A 28 -14.63 12.99 -1.31
CA ALA A 28 -15.60 13.68 -2.19
C ALA A 28 -15.31 13.40 -3.67
N ALA A 29 -14.05 13.26 -4.06
CA ALA A 29 -13.64 12.92 -5.43
C ALA A 29 -13.78 11.42 -5.73
N GLU A 30 -13.55 10.58 -4.72
CA GLU A 30 -13.59 9.12 -4.80
C GLU A 30 -14.40 8.53 -3.63
N PRO A 31 -15.74 8.47 -3.76
CA PRO A 31 -16.63 8.06 -2.67
C PRO A 31 -16.41 6.63 -2.15
N HIS A 32 -15.82 5.73 -2.96
CA HIS A 32 -15.49 4.37 -2.53
C HIS A 32 -14.43 4.33 -1.42
N LEU A 33 -13.61 5.38 -1.27
CA LEU A 33 -12.65 5.52 -0.16
C LEU A 33 -13.33 5.81 1.19
N GLN A 34 -14.65 6.05 1.19
CA GLN A 34 -15.43 6.18 2.41
C GLN A 34 -15.79 4.81 2.96
N GLY A 35 -15.48 4.56 4.23
CA GLY A 35 -15.79 3.28 4.79
C GLY A 35 -15.59 3.19 6.29
N ARG A 36 -15.68 1.96 6.79
CA ARG A 36 -15.45 1.63 8.19
C ARG A 36 -14.02 1.11 8.39
N THR A 37 -13.30 1.67 9.34
CA THR A 37 -12.01 1.13 9.78
C THR A 37 -12.22 -0.29 10.33
N VAL A 38 -11.51 -1.25 9.75
CA VAL A 38 -11.53 -2.67 10.13
C VAL A 38 -10.41 -2.96 11.13
N THR A 39 -9.23 -2.38 10.89
CA THR A 39 -8.08 -2.44 11.79
C THR A 39 -7.30 -1.14 11.70
N ASP A 40 -6.63 -0.79 12.81
CA ASP A 40 -5.80 0.41 12.93
C ASP A 40 -4.69 0.09 13.94
N GLU A 41 -3.43 0.13 13.52
CA GLU A 41 -2.29 -0.30 14.31
C GLU A 41 -1.10 0.64 14.09
N ALA A 42 -0.48 1.09 15.18
CA ALA A 42 0.75 1.88 15.15
C ALA A 42 1.95 0.96 15.46
N ILE A 43 2.96 1.01 14.61
CA ILE A 43 4.17 0.20 14.70
C ILE A 43 5.37 1.13 14.85
N PRO A 44 6.03 1.16 16.02
CA PRO A 44 7.21 1.98 16.23
C PRO A 44 8.40 1.44 15.44
N PHE A 45 9.25 2.36 14.96
CA PHE A 45 10.50 2.03 14.30
C PHE A 45 11.68 2.84 14.84
N SER A 46 12.87 2.29 14.67
CA SER A 46 14.14 2.97 14.90
C SER A 46 15.21 2.37 13.99
N PHE A 47 15.91 3.22 13.25
CA PHE A 47 17.04 2.79 12.41
C PHE A 47 18.08 3.90 12.31
N SER A 48 19.32 3.56 11.94
CA SER A 48 20.40 4.52 11.84
C SER A 48 20.12 5.57 10.75
N ALA A 49 20.41 6.85 11.04
CA ALA A 49 20.42 7.89 9.99
C ALA A 49 21.65 7.79 9.06
N GLY A 50 22.63 6.94 9.38
CA GLY A 50 23.90 6.83 8.68
C GLY A 50 24.95 7.79 9.21
N LEU A 51 26.21 7.57 8.83
CA LEU A 51 27.37 8.43 9.13
C LEU A 51 27.56 8.78 10.64
N GLY A 52 26.99 7.99 11.55
CA GLY A 52 27.08 8.28 13.00
C GLY A 52 26.20 9.42 13.49
N LEU A 53 25.24 9.89 12.70
CA LEU A 53 24.36 11.01 13.02
C LEU A 53 23.31 10.69 14.10
N GLY A 54 23.09 9.42 14.43
CA GLY A 54 22.06 8.98 15.35
C GLY A 54 21.00 8.12 14.66
N ASN A 55 19.82 8.03 15.27
CA ASN A 55 18.72 7.21 14.73
C ASN A 55 17.58 8.08 14.20
N ILE A 56 16.95 7.60 13.13
CA ILE A 56 15.62 8.02 12.69
C ILE A 56 14.63 7.18 13.48
N THR A 57 13.70 7.82 14.17
CA THR A 57 12.71 7.19 15.04
C THR A 57 11.32 7.70 14.70
N GLY A 58 10.29 6.91 15.01
CA GLY A 58 8.91 7.28 14.78
C GLY A 58 7.98 6.08 14.80
N GLN A 59 6.84 6.23 14.16
CA GLN A 59 5.88 5.13 14.02
C GLN A 59 5.23 5.12 12.63
N VAL A 60 4.82 3.94 12.19
CA VAL A 60 3.96 3.75 11.02
C VAL A 60 2.59 3.34 11.52
N GLN A 61 1.58 4.13 11.19
CA GLN A 61 0.18 3.77 11.38
C GLN A 61 -0.30 3.03 10.14
N GLN A 62 -0.66 1.76 10.28
CA GLN A 62 -1.31 1.00 9.22
C GLN A 62 -2.79 0.81 9.54
N ARG A 63 -3.64 1.11 8.56
CA ARG A 63 -5.09 1.07 8.69
C ARG A 63 -5.70 0.36 7.50
N ILE A 64 -6.74 -0.43 7.75
CA ILE A 64 -7.57 -1.01 6.69
C ILE A 64 -8.97 -0.46 6.83
N VAL A 65 -9.48 0.05 5.72
CA VAL A 65 -10.85 0.57 5.61
C VAL A 65 -11.63 -0.34 4.68
N ARG A 66 -12.83 -0.72 5.11
CA ARG A 66 -13.79 -1.42 4.26
C ARG A 66 -14.73 -0.40 3.66
N SER A 67 -14.69 -0.27 2.36
CA SER A 67 -15.55 0.63 1.59
C SER A 67 -17.04 0.40 1.89
N SER A 68 -17.78 1.48 2.09
CA SER A 68 -19.24 1.45 2.25
C SER A 68 -19.98 1.39 0.92
N VAL A 69 -19.28 1.57 -0.21
CA VAL A 69 -19.85 1.61 -1.56
C VAL A 69 -19.84 0.24 -2.21
N ASP A 70 -18.70 -0.46 -2.18
CA ASP A 70 -18.48 -1.71 -2.90
C ASP A 70 -18.01 -2.88 -2.03
N ASN A 71 -17.80 -2.61 -0.71
CA ASN A 71 -17.36 -3.59 0.28
C ASN A 71 -15.95 -4.14 0.08
N THR A 72 -15.13 -3.49 -0.76
CA THR A 72 -13.72 -3.79 -0.95
C THR A 72 -12.86 -3.23 0.17
N LEU A 73 -11.57 -3.50 0.15
CA LEU A 73 -10.61 -3.07 1.17
C LEU A 73 -9.59 -2.11 0.61
N ASP A 74 -9.43 -0.98 1.29
CA ASP A 74 -8.38 -0.01 1.08
C ASP A 74 -7.35 -0.14 2.20
N PHE A 75 -6.08 -0.15 1.82
CA PHE A 75 -4.94 -0.28 2.73
C PHE A 75 -4.22 1.06 2.84
N TYR A 76 -4.15 1.59 4.05
CA TYR A 76 -3.59 2.91 4.35
C TYR A 76 -2.37 2.82 5.22
N TRP A 77 -1.38 3.70 4.97
CA TRP A 77 -0.19 3.89 5.80
C TRP A 77 0.08 5.36 6.00
N GLY A 78 0.30 5.76 7.26
CA GLY A 78 0.80 7.07 7.65
C GLY A 78 2.12 6.89 8.39
N VAL A 79 3.10 7.71 8.09
CA VAL A 79 4.43 7.67 8.73
C VAL A 79 4.60 8.93 9.55
N GLU A 80 4.96 8.78 10.83
CA GLU A 80 5.35 9.87 11.72
C GLU A 80 6.85 9.78 11.96
N ASN A 81 7.57 10.87 11.71
CA ASN A 81 8.98 11.03 12.01
C ASN A 81 9.12 11.86 13.27
N ASP A 82 9.66 11.28 14.35
CA ASP A 82 9.76 11.97 15.65
C ASP A 82 10.53 13.27 15.55
N LEU A 83 10.14 14.26 16.37
CA LEU A 83 10.80 15.57 16.43
C LEU A 83 12.31 15.49 16.72
N CYS A 84 12.75 14.49 17.49
CA CYS A 84 14.15 14.27 17.83
C CYS A 84 14.88 13.30 16.92
N SER A 85 14.29 12.97 15.78
CA SER A 85 14.86 12.09 14.76
C SER A 85 16.12 12.70 14.15
N ALA A 86 17.12 11.87 13.85
CA ALA A 86 18.42 12.34 13.35
C ALA A 86 18.42 12.61 11.82
N GLY A 87 17.28 12.48 11.14
CA GLY A 87 17.21 12.73 9.70
C GLY A 87 15.81 12.52 9.13
N ALA A 88 15.67 12.88 7.85
CA ALA A 88 14.44 12.73 7.10
C ALA A 88 14.24 11.29 6.58
N ILE A 89 12.99 10.88 6.45
CA ILE A 89 12.58 9.63 5.80
C ILE A 89 12.37 9.91 4.33
N GLY A 90 13.02 9.10 3.47
CA GLY A 90 12.94 9.24 2.02
C GLY A 90 11.83 8.42 1.39
N SER A 91 11.65 7.17 1.83
CA SER A 91 10.66 6.27 1.24
C SER A 91 10.00 5.39 2.29
N PHE A 92 8.72 5.13 2.11
CA PHE A 92 8.01 3.98 2.67
C PHE A 92 7.94 2.88 1.59
N ARG A 93 8.44 1.70 1.91
CA ARG A 93 8.53 0.60 0.95
C ARG A 93 7.74 -0.59 1.47
N LEU A 94 6.84 -1.08 0.63
CA LEU A 94 5.98 -2.23 0.90
C LEU A 94 6.44 -3.41 0.07
N GLY A 95 6.63 -4.56 0.69
CA GLY A 95 6.99 -5.83 0.05
C GLY A 95 5.96 -6.91 0.32
N ASP A 96 5.92 -7.90 -0.55
CA ASP A 96 4.99 -9.04 -0.45
C ASP A 96 3.49 -8.62 -0.46
N PHE A 97 3.18 -7.45 -1.04
CA PHE A 97 1.80 -6.99 -1.20
C PHE A 97 1.21 -7.60 -2.48
N VAL A 98 0.51 -8.72 -2.32
CA VAL A 98 0.00 -9.50 -3.44
C VAL A 98 -1.41 -9.07 -3.79
N SER A 99 -1.55 -8.31 -4.87
CA SER A 99 -2.83 -7.97 -5.49
C SER A 99 -2.66 -7.86 -7.01
N PRO A 100 -3.59 -8.39 -7.82
CA PRO A 100 -3.47 -8.31 -9.28
C PRO A 100 -3.47 -6.86 -9.76
N GLU A 101 -4.37 -6.05 -9.22
CA GLU A 101 -4.54 -4.64 -9.54
C GLU A 101 -4.73 -3.83 -8.27
N TYR A 102 -4.24 -2.60 -8.26
CA TYR A 102 -4.53 -1.59 -7.26
C TYR A 102 -4.25 -0.18 -7.79
N ASN A 103 -5.02 0.76 -7.27
CA ASN A 103 -4.78 2.17 -7.48
C ASN A 103 -4.02 2.74 -6.29
N ALA A 104 -3.06 3.62 -6.53
CA ALA A 104 -2.28 4.29 -5.49
C ALA A 104 -2.57 5.79 -5.45
N ASN A 105 -2.64 6.34 -4.25
CA ASN A 105 -2.68 7.78 -4.01
C ASN A 105 -2.47 8.07 -2.51
N TRP A 106 -2.73 9.30 -2.09
CA TRP A 106 -2.76 9.75 -0.70
C TRP A 106 -3.97 10.64 -0.43
N ARG A 107 -4.32 10.80 0.85
CA ARG A 107 -5.53 11.49 1.30
C ARG A 107 -5.26 12.95 1.62
N ILE A 108 -5.68 13.88 0.73
CA ILE A 108 -5.61 15.33 0.98
C ILE A 108 -6.50 15.75 2.17
N ASP A 109 -7.64 15.08 2.34
CA ASP A 109 -8.61 15.34 3.42
C ASP A 109 -8.27 14.63 4.74
N GLY A 110 -7.07 14.03 4.82
CA GLY A 110 -6.49 13.46 6.04
C GLY A 110 -5.66 14.46 6.83
N LEU A 111 -5.10 13.99 7.94
CA LEU A 111 -4.08 14.70 8.70
C LEU A 111 -2.71 14.32 8.16
N GLY A 112 -1.81 15.30 8.07
CA GLY A 112 -0.43 15.13 7.63
C GLY A 112 0.18 16.48 7.26
N ASP A 113 1.50 16.50 7.20
CA ASP A 113 2.32 17.66 6.84
C ASP A 113 2.92 17.49 5.46
N THR A 114 3.43 16.28 5.16
CA THR A 114 4.17 15.96 3.94
C THR A 114 3.47 14.86 3.14
N ALA A 115 3.29 15.12 1.85
CA ALA A 115 2.73 14.16 0.91
C ALA A 115 3.83 13.35 0.22
N PRO A 116 3.59 12.07 -0.14
CA PRO A 116 4.47 11.38 -1.07
C PRO A 116 4.39 12.06 -2.45
N SER A 117 5.52 12.16 -3.13
CA SER A 117 5.62 12.75 -4.47
C SER A 117 5.14 11.81 -5.56
N ASP A 118 5.46 10.53 -5.40
CA ASP A 118 5.22 9.50 -6.41
C ASP A 118 5.14 8.11 -5.79
N ALA A 119 4.74 7.15 -6.63
CA ALA A 119 4.74 5.75 -6.29
C ALA A 119 5.38 4.92 -7.41
N THR A 120 6.05 3.83 -7.02
CA THR A 120 6.70 2.87 -7.93
C THR A 120 6.16 1.48 -7.66
N ARG A 121 5.76 0.74 -8.70
CA ARG A 121 5.50 -0.70 -8.64
C ARG A 121 6.53 -1.44 -9.48
N PHE A 122 7.27 -2.34 -8.84
CA PHE A 122 8.30 -3.11 -9.54
C PHE A 122 7.70 -4.15 -10.48
N ALA A 123 8.52 -4.69 -11.40
CA ALA A 123 8.10 -5.68 -12.39
C ALA A 123 8.64 -7.09 -12.08
N GLY A 124 8.06 -8.09 -12.71
CA GLY A 124 8.49 -9.48 -12.67
C GLY A 124 8.37 -10.09 -11.27
N ILE A 125 9.44 -10.72 -10.77
CA ILE A 125 9.44 -11.35 -9.44
C ILE A 125 9.29 -10.35 -8.28
N LEU A 126 9.42 -9.05 -8.56
CA LEU A 126 9.29 -7.95 -7.60
C LEU A 126 7.97 -7.19 -7.74
N GLU A 127 7.01 -7.68 -8.53
CA GLU A 127 5.72 -6.98 -8.78
C GLU A 127 4.87 -6.75 -7.52
N SER A 128 5.17 -7.49 -6.43
CA SER A 128 4.57 -7.31 -5.11
C SER A 128 5.20 -6.22 -4.27
N PHE A 129 6.22 -5.52 -4.80
CA PHE A 129 6.90 -4.42 -4.12
C PHE A 129 6.39 -3.08 -4.65
N VAL A 130 6.06 -2.19 -3.69
CA VAL A 130 5.58 -0.82 -3.95
C VAL A 130 6.35 0.14 -3.06
N ASN A 131 6.86 1.20 -3.66
CA ASN A 131 7.44 2.32 -2.90
C ASN A 131 6.51 3.53 -2.99
N PHE A 132 6.40 4.26 -1.90
CA PHE A 132 5.94 5.65 -1.86
C PHE A 132 7.13 6.51 -1.48
N ASP A 133 7.49 7.44 -2.36
CA ASP A 133 8.68 8.26 -2.21
C ASP A 133 8.33 9.68 -1.77
N PHE A 134 9.11 10.22 -0.82
CA PHE A 134 8.99 11.58 -0.31
C PHE A 134 10.09 12.45 -0.97
N ASN A 135 9.98 12.63 -2.29
CA ASN A 135 10.89 13.46 -3.09
C ASN A 135 12.38 13.04 -2.99
N VAL A 136 12.65 11.74 -2.91
CA VAL A 136 14.01 11.17 -2.72
C VAL A 136 14.99 11.51 -3.86
N HIS A 137 14.50 11.97 -5.00
CA HIS A 137 15.34 12.38 -6.13
C HIS A 137 15.78 13.83 -6.08
N SER A 138 15.31 14.59 -5.08
CA SER A 138 15.71 15.96 -4.85
C SER A 138 17.07 16.05 -4.15
N THR A 139 17.78 17.14 -4.41
CA THR A 139 19.01 17.48 -3.69
C THR A 139 18.75 18.54 -2.61
N ASP A 140 17.51 18.97 -2.41
CA ASP A 140 17.13 19.91 -1.38
C ASP A 140 17.08 19.20 -0.01
N PRO A 141 17.83 19.65 1.00
CA PRO A 141 17.79 19.07 2.33
C PRO A 141 16.44 19.29 3.06
N ALA A 142 15.57 20.15 2.53
CA ALA A 142 14.21 20.35 3.03
C ALA A 142 13.21 19.34 2.48
N ASP A 143 13.63 18.45 1.58
CA ASP A 143 12.80 17.38 1.04
C ASP A 143 12.82 16.11 1.92
N GLY A 144 11.87 15.25 1.68
CA GLY A 144 11.61 14.08 2.50
C GLY A 144 10.59 14.37 3.61
N LEU A 145 10.29 13.37 4.40
CA LEU A 145 9.50 13.52 5.62
C LEU A 145 10.44 13.92 6.76
N LEU A 146 10.44 15.21 7.10
CA LEU A 146 11.39 15.81 8.06
C LEU A 146 11.10 15.40 9.51
N PRO A 147 12.08 15.51 10.42
CA PRO A 147 11.84 15.34 11.85
C PRO A 147 10.73 16.26 12.38
N GLY A 148 9.76 15.67 13.08
CA GLY A 148 8.58 16.34 13.61
C GLY A 148 7.38 16.40 12.66
N GLU A 149 7.50 15.84 11.45
CA GLU A 149 6.42 15.79 10.47
C GLU A 149 5.75 14.43 10.43
N SER A 150 4.49 14.44 9.99
CA SER A 150 3.71 13.26 9.67
C SER A 150 3.36 13.24 8.17
N SER A 151 3.44 12.09 7.54
CA SER A 151 2.94 11.96 6.17
C SER A 151 1.42 12.00 6.16
N TYR A 152 0.84 12.50 5.05
CA TYR A 152 -0.53 12.16 4.73
C TYR A 152 -0.68 10.64 4.57
N PHE A 153 -1.87 10.10 4.83
CA PHE A 153 -2.12 8.69 4.59
C PHE A 153 -2.00 8.34 3.11
N MET A 154 -0.97 7.57 2.78
CA MET A 154 -0.82 6.87 1.50
C MET A 154 -1.75 5.67 1.48
N PHE A 155 -2.25 5.27 0.32
CA PHE A 155 -3.10 4.10 0.23
C PHE A 155 -2.94 3.32 -1.07
N LEU A 156 -3.33 2.05 -0.97
CA LEU A 156 -3.60 1.17 -2.10
C LEU A 156 -5.08 0.76 -2.03
N ASP A 157 -5.85 1.21 -3.01
CA ASP A 157 -7.24 0.82 -3.23
C ASP A 157 -7.26 -0.47 -4.05
N THR A 158 -7.94 -1.50 -3.55
CA THR A 158 -7.94 -2.85 -4.11
C THR A 158 -9.36 -3.38 -4.29
N THR A 159 -9.48 -4.44 -5.09
CA THR A 159 -10.74 -5.21 -5.21
C THR A 159 -10.87 -6.32 -4.17
N ALA A 160 -9.96 -6.41 -3.21
CA ALA A 160 -9.95 -7.45 -2.20
C ALA A 160 -11.06 -7.26 -1.16
N ILE A 161 -11.55 -8.37 -0.64
CA ILE A 161 -12.55 -8.40 0.44
C ILE A 161 -12.03 -9.04 1.73
N ASN A 162 -10.86 -9.68 1.66
CA ASN A 162 -10.17 -10.31 2.79
C ASN A 162 -8.71 -9.87 2.85
N PHE A 163 -8.13 -9.93 4.05
CA PHE A 163 -6.75 -9.54 4.31
C PHE A 163 -6.10 -10.42 5.38
N ALA A 164 -4.76 -10.42 5.40
CA ALA A 164 -3.95 -10.98 6.49
C ALA A 164 -2.62 -10.22 6.61
N LYS A 165 -1.88 -10.43 7.71
CA LYS A 165 -0.50 -9.93 7.87
C LYS A 165 0.48 -10.82 7.11
N THR A 166 0.56 -10.65 5.80
CA THR A 166 1.44 -11.41 4.90
C THR A 166 2.45 -10.55 4.16
N ALA A 167 2.21 -9.24 4.11
CA ALA A 167 3.15 -8.26 3.58
C ALA A 167 4.15 -7.80 4.65
N LYS A 168 5.12 -7.00 4.20
CA LYS A 168 6.13 -6.35 5.04
C LYS A 168 6.34 -4.93 4.56
N PHE A 169 6.78 -4.05 5.47
CA PHE A 169 7.28 -2.74 5.08
C PHE A 169 8.64 -2.47 5.68
N ASP A 170 9.37 -1.57 5.08
CA ASP A 170 10.55 -0.93 5.63
C ASP A 170 10.60 0.56 5.21
N LEU A 171 11.53 1.29 5.81
CA LEU A 171 11.73 2.71 5.59
C LEU A 171 13.18 2.99 5.20
N THR A 172 13.39 4.03 4.40
CA THR A 172 14.73 4.50 4.06
C THR A 172 14.92 5.95 4.48
N ASN A 173 16.16 6.38 4.65
CA ASN A 173 16.51 7.78 4.67
C ASN A 173 16.53 8.37 3.23
N MET A 174 16.81 9.66 3.09
CA MET A 174 16.84 10.36 1.79
C MET A 174 17.87 9.83 0.79
N VAL A 175 18.95 9.20 1.24
CA VAL A 175 19.95 8.57 0.38
C VAL A 175 19.68 7.07 0.15
N GLN A 176 18.54 6.58 0.64
CA GLN A 176 18.09 5.17 0.55
C GLN A 176 19.08 4.16 1.15
N ASN A 177 19.94 4.62 2.06
CA ASN A 177 20.89 3.79 2.81
C ASN A 177 21.34 4.57 4.07
N PRO A 178 21.11 4.05 5.28
CA PRO A 178 20.61 2.71 5.60
C PRO A 178 19.09 2.54 5.44
N ILE A 179 18.68 1.28 5.58
CA ILE A 179 17.28 0.81 5.53
C ILE A 179 16.91 0.36 6.94
N SER A 180 15.68 0.58 7.34
CA SER A 180 15.13 0.06 8.60
C SER A 180 15.07 -1.49 8.61
N GLY A 181 14.78 -2.08 9.75
CA GLY A 181 14.29 -3.46 9.82
C GLY A 181 12.96 -3.61 9.07
N GLN A 182 12.61 -4.85 8.77
CA GLN A 182 11.31 -5.18 8.17
C GLN A 182 10.25 -5.36 9.26
N PHE A 183 9.08 -4.78 9.03
CA PHE A 183 7.90 -4.85 9.90
C PHE A 183 6.75 -5.55 9.18
N ALA A 184 5.91 -6.27 9.94
CA ALA A 184 4.76 -6.96 9.36
C ALA A 184 3.69 -5.95 8.87
N ALA A 185 3.19 -6.16 7.66
CA ALA A 185 2.11 -5.37 7.07
C ALA A 185 0.94 -6.23 6.62
N TYR A 186 -0.21 -5.61 6.52
CA TYR A 186 -1.39 -6.25 5.95
C TYR A 186 -1.36 -6.23 4.42
N SER A 187 -1.87 -7.30 3.81
CA SER A 187 -2.07 -7.40 2.36
C SER A 187 -3.38 -8.13 2.05
N PRO A 188 -3.91 -7.98 0.83
CA PRO A 188 -5.01 -8.81 0.34
C PRO A 188 -4.71 -10.30 0.46
N THR A 189 -5.75 -11.08 0.75
CA THR A 189 -5.65 -12.54 0.68
C THR A 189 -6.65 -13.09 -0.33
N PRO A 190 -6.29 -14.16 -1.06
CA PRO A 190 -7.23 -14.83 -1.94
C PRO A 190 -8.47 -15.30 -1.17
N VAL A 191 -9.64 -15.18 -1.77
CA VAL A 191 -10.85 -15.80 -1.23
C VAL A 191 -10.68 -17.32 -1.34
N PRO A 192 -10.76 -18.08 -0.23
CA PRO A 192 -10.72 -19.53 -0.33
C PRO A 192 -11.83 -20.03 -1.25
N VAL A 193 -11.47 -20.72 -2.32
CA VAL A 193 -12.45 -21.32 -3.23
C VAL A 193 -13.18 -22.44 -2.48
N PRO A 194 -14.52 -22.36 -2.29
CA PRO A 194 -15.25 -23.39 -1.58
C PRO A 194 -14.98 -24.77 -2.17
N PRO A 195 -14.79 -25.81 -1.37
CA PRO A 195 -14.59 -27.19 -1.85
C PRO A 195 -15.67 -27.67 -2.83
N ALA A 196 -16.86 -27.08 -2.77
CA ALA A 196 -17.97 -27.35 -3.67
C ALA A 196 -17.64 -27.10 -5.16
N VAL A 197 -16.74 -26.17 -5.48
CA VAL A 197 -16.31 -25.90 -6.87
C VAL A 197 -15.50 -27.09 -7.42
N TRP A 198 -14.65 -27.69 -6.58
CA TRP A 198 -13.90 -28.90 -6.94
C TRP A 198 -14.81 -30.12 -7.11
N LEU A 199 -15.83 -30.24 -6.21
CA LEU A 199 -16.84 -31.29 -6.31
C LEU A 199 -17.71 -31.15 -7.56
N LEU A 200 -18.10 -29.92 -7.93
CA LEU A 200 -18.86 -29.66 -9.16
C LEU A 200 -18.03 -30.01 -10.39
N GLY A 201 -16.76 -29.60 -10.44
CA GLY A 201 -15.85 -29.92 -11.54
C GLY A 201 -15.62 -31.40 -11.69
N SER A 202 -15.38 -32.13 -10.61
CA SER A 202 -15.21 -33.59 -10.63
C SER A 202 -16.52 -34.33 -10.97
N GLY A 203 -17.66 -33.83 -10.49
CA GLY A 203 -18.99 -34.39 -10.84
C GLY A 203 -19.32 -34.27 -12.33
N LEU A 204 -19.03 -33.11 -12.93
CA LEU A 204 -19.20 -32.90 -14.39
C LEU A 204 -18.30 -33.83 -15.22
N MET A 205 -17.05 -34.00 -14.81
CA MET A 205 -16.12 -34.94 -15.48
C MET A 205 -16.61 -36.38 -15.36
N GLY A 206 -17.16 -36.76 -14.19
CA GLY A 206 -17.77 -38.09 -13.99
C GLY A 206 -18.96 -38.35 -14.91
N LEU A 207 -19.84 -37.37 -15.10
CA LEU A 207 -21.00 -37.47 -16.02
C LEU A 207 -20.59 -37.63 -17.49
N ILE A 208 -19.53 -36.94 -17.94
CA ILE A 208 -18.98 -37.08 -19.30
C ILE A 208 -18.41 -38.50 -19.52
N GLY A 209 -17.77 -39.06 -18.48
CA GLY A 209 -17.23 -40.44 -18.53
C GLY A 209 -18.33 -41.49 -18.68
N ILE A 210 -19.47 -41.35 -18.00
CA ILE A 210 -20.61 -42.24 -18.06
C ILE A 210 -21.31 -42.13 -19.43
N SER A 211 -21.50 -40.95 -19.97
CA SER A 211 -22.17 -40.71 -21.25
C SER A 211 -21.40 -41.34 -22.44
N ARG A 212 -20.08 -41.45 -22.37
CA ARG A 212 -19.25 -42.14 -23.39
C ARG A 212 -19.39 -43.67 -23.34
N ARG A 213 -19.59 -44.25 -22.15
CA ARG A 213 -19.81 -45.70 -22.01
C ARG A 213 -21.15 -46.18 -22.58
N ILE A 214 -22.20 -45.35 -22.46
CA ILE A 214 -23.55 -45.68 -22.94
C ILE A 214 -23.63 -45.66 -24.51
N ARG A 215 -22.73 -44.94 -25.18
CA ARG A 215 -22.67 -44.91 -26.67
C ARG A 215 -21.81 -46.01 -27.30
N ALA A 216 -21.07 -46.75 -26.49
CA ALA A 216 -20.17 -47.83 -26.96
C ALA A 216 -20.74 -49.25 -26.72
N ALA A 217 -21.97 -49.37 -26.21
CA ALA A 217 -22.77 -50.59 -26.10
C ALA A 217 -24.00 -50.52 -27.02
#